data_d43ef56bd181b53b8feab948a78e885b
#
_entry.id   d43ef56bd181b53b8feab948a78e885b
#
_cell.length_a   1.000
_cell.length_b   1.000
_cell.length_c   1.000
_cell.angle_alpha   90.00
_cell.angle_beta   90.00
_cell.angle_gamma   90.00
#
_symmetry.space_group_name_H-M   'P 1'
#
loop_
_entity.id
_entity.type
_entity.pdbx_description
1 polymer ?
#
loop_
_entity_poly.entity_id
_entity_poly.type
_entity_poly.pdbx_seq_one_letter_code
_entity_poly.pdbx_strand_id
1 'polypeptide(L)'
;MARSVILRKDKQEKVLQRLHGDFFSQQDFAEDLGIAASTVSNFVNLKPVDRRYFIQICEKLSLDWRDFAVSPNQLNLNDNAKSEESTQLISNQIFNLQNLSSHTTLEYPEGQMEVNSPFYIERPPIDVRCYEEISKPGSLIRIKAPRQMGKSSLLARILYRAEQQGDETVYLSLQVAAQKCFSDSDTFLKWFCASVTRALNLTLKLDNYWDLAQIMGGNLCCQDYFERYLLPEINKPITLGLDEVDRVFEYPEIFGDFFGLLRVLHEEGKQRPIWKKLRLVIVHSTEVYVPINLNQSPFNVGLPVELPEFTPEQVQNLALLHKLNWSEKEVLQLMFMVGGHPFLVRLALYHVASQDITLTQLLQTAPTTTGIYSNYLRRIESILEQYPELEAAMKEVIRTKQQTQLNKKIRSKLKALGLVKIQGEEVVPSCELYQQYFSK
;
A
#
# COMPACT_ATOMS: atom_id res chain seq x y z
N MET A 1 -21.15 -36.11 -22.50
CA MET A 1 -20.33 -34.87 -22.58
C MET A 1 -20.78 -33.93 -21.48
N ALA A 2 -19.88 -33.34 -20.71
CA ALA A 2 -20.24 -32.42 -19.62
C ALA A 2 -21.06 -31.25 -20.16
N ARG A 3 -22.19 -30.91 -19.51
CA ARG A 3 -23.08 -29.82 -19.89
C ARG A 3 -22.47 -28.45 -19.62
N SER A 4 -21.52 -28.37 -18.68
CA SER A 4 -20.82 -27.11 -18.33
C SER A 4 -19.31 -27.29 -18.46
N VAL A 5 -18.63 -26.18 -18.75
CA VAL A 5 -17.17 -26.06 -18.87
C VAL A 5 -16.69 -24.84 -18.11
N ILE A 6 -15.42 -24.82 -17.73
CA ILE A 6 -14.76 -23.74 -16.97
C ILE A 6 -13.61 -23.22 -17.79
N LEU A 7 -13.35 -21.92 -17.72
CA LEU A 7 -12.18 -21.29 -18.32
C LEU A 7 -10.90 -21.76 -17.59
N ARG A 8 -9.89 -22.15 -18.35
CA ARG A 8 -8.57 -22.50 -17.80
C ARG A 8 -7.93 -21.29 -17.14
N LYS A 9 -7.40 -21.46 -15.93
CA LYS A 9 -6.80 -20.40 -15.13
C LYS A 9 -5.59 -19.74 -15.83
N ASP A 10 -4.75 -20.52 -16.50
CA ASP A 10 -3.60 -20.05 -17.26
C ASP A 10 -3.97 -19.25 -18.53
N LYS A 11 -5.23 -19.21 -18.91
CA LYS A 11 -5.76 -18.49 -20.08
C LYS A 11 -6.64 -17.28 -19.72
N GLN A 12 -6.91 -17.06 -18.44
CA GLN A 12 -7.80 -16.01 -17.94
C GLN A 12 -7.31 -14.61 -18.35
N GLU A 13 -6.03 -14.34 -18.20
CA GLU A 13 -5.44 -13.02 -18.52
C GLU A 13 -5.59 -12.68 -20.00
N LYS A 14 -5.38 -13.66 -20.88
CA LYS A 14 -5.55 -13.49 -22.33
C LYS A 14 -7.00 -13.19 -22.73
N VAL A 15 -7.96 -13.78 -22.01
CA VAL A 15 -9.40 -13.50 -22.19
C VAL A 15 -9.71 -12.08 -21.75
N LEU A 16 -9.22 -11.66 -20.58
CA LEU A 16 -9.42 -10.30 -20.05
C LEU A 16 -8.83 -9.24 -20.98
N GLN A 17 -7.63 -9.46 -21.51
CA GLN A 17 -7.00 -8.55 -22.45
C GLN A 17 -7.83 -8.35 -23.73
N ARG A 18 -8.38 -9.45 -24.29
CA ARG A 18 -9.25 -9.38 -25.48
C ARG A 18 -10.57 -8.70 -25.18
N LEU A 19 -11.18 -9.03 -24.05
CA LEU A 19 -12.46 -8.45 -23.65
C LEU A 19 -12.33 -6.92 -23.42
N HIS A 20 -11.28 -6.46 -22.76
CA HIS A 20 -11.03 -5.04 -22.54
C HIS A 20 -10.48 -4.28 -23.77
N GLY A 21 -9.94 -4.99 -24.76
CA GLY A 21 -9.48 -4.40 -26.02
C GLY A 21 -10.62 -4.04 -26.94
N ASP A 22 -11.68 -4.84 -26.97
CA ASP A 22 -12.76 -4.75 -27.95
C ASP A 22 -14.08 -4.21 -27.35
N PHE A 23 -14.24 -4.20 -26.01
CA PHE A 23 -15.48 -3.82 -25.32
C PHE A 23 -15.22 -2.93 -24.10
N PHE A 24 -16.11 -1.97 -23.83
CA PHE A 24 -15.99 -1.03 -22.71
C PHE A 24 -16.25 -1.68 -21.34
N SER A 25 -17.10 -2.72 -21.31
CA SER A 25 -17.43 -3.45 -20.07
C SER A 25 -17.89 -4.87 -20.35
N GLN A 26 -17.90 -5.71 -19.31
CA GLN A 26 -18.49 -7.06 -19.38
C GLN A 26 -19.99 -7.03 -19.66
N GLN A 27 -20.67 -5.96 -19.30
CA GLN A 27 -22.09 -5.78 -19.55
C GLN A 27 -22.35 -5.50 -21.03
N ASP A 28 -21.58 -4.58 -21.64
CA ASP A 28 -21.68 -4.28 -23.09
C ASP A 28 -21.39 -5.52 -23.93
N PHE A 29 -20.39 -6.31 -23.53
CA PHE A 29 -20.07 -7.58 -24.16
C PHE A 29 -21.20 -8.63 -24.05
N ALA A 30 -21.86 -8.69 -22.89
CA ALA A 30 -23.00 -9.58 -22.68
C ALA A 30 -24.22 -9.17 -23.51
N GLU A 31 -24.49 -7.87 -23.61
CA GLU A 31 -25.57 -7.30 -24.42
C GLU A 31 -25.33 -7.57 -25.92
N ASP A 32 -24.11 -7.38 -26.41
CA ASP A 32 -23.74 -7.65 -27.81
C ASP A 32 -23.86 -9.15 -28.18
N LEU A 33 -23.62 -10.04 -27.22
CA LEU A 33 -23.83 -11.49 -27.39
C LEU A 33 -25.27 -11.95 -27.15
N GLY A 34 -26.15 -11.11 -26.63
CA GLY A 34 -27.52 -11.48 -26.26
C GLY A 34 -27.58 -12.49 -25.11
N ILE A 35 -26.64 -12.46 -24.17
CA ILE A 35 -26.57 -13.37 -23.02
C ILE A 35 -26.60 -12.59 -21.70
N ALA A 36 -26.91 -13.25 -20.59
CA ALA A 36 -26.94 -12.62 -19.28
C ALA A 36 -25.52 -12.16 -18.85
N ALA A 37 -25.38 -10.96 -18.32
CA ALA A 37 -24.12 -10.43 -17.79
C ALA A 37 -23.50 -11.34 -16.71
N SER A 38 -24.35 -12.03 -15.92
CA SER A 38 -23.89 -13.04 -14.95
C SER A 38 -23.17 -14.23 -15.61
N THR A 39 -23.52 -14.59 -16.86
CA THR A 39 -22.85 -15.65 -17.62
C THR A 39 -21.43 -15.25 -18.01
N VAL A 40 -21.24 -14.01 -18.48
CA VAL A 40 -19.92 -13.45 -18.79
C VAL A 40 -19.09 -13.32 -17.52
N SER A 41 -19.68 -12.82 -16.44
CA SER A 41 -19.02 -12.75 -15.13
C SER A 41 -18.58 -14.12 -14.62
N ASN A 42 -19.42 -15.14 -14.72
CA ASN A 42 -19.06 -16.51 -14.34
C ASN A 42 -17.92 -17.05 -15.21
N PHE A 43 -17.94 -16.80 -16.52
CA PHE A 43 -16.89 -17.21 -17.43
C PHE A 43 -15.55 -16.61 -17.05
N VAL A 44 -15.49 -15.29 -16.85
CA VAL A 44 -14.27 -14.57 -16.49
C VAL A 44 -13.76 -14.98 -15.10
N ASN A 45 -14.66 -15.25 -14.14
CA ASN A 45 -14.31 -15.61 -12.77
C ASN A 45 -14.12 -17.13 -12.55
N LEU A 46 -13.80 -17.86 -13.61
CA LEU A 46 -13.48 -19.31 -13.56
C LEU A 46 -14.57 -20.16 -12.94
N LYS A 47 -15.84 -19.75 -13.08
CA LYS A 47 -17.01 -20.52 -12.63
C LYS A 47 -17.58 -21.35 -13.78
N PRO A 48 -18.30 -22.46 -13.50
CA PRO A 48 -18.90 -23.26 -14.53
C PRO A 48 -19.90 -22.47 -15.37
N VAL A 49 -19.79 -22.57 -16.70
CA VAL A 49 -20.68 -21.94 -17.68
C VAL A 49 -21.21 -23.03 -18.62
N ASP A 50 -22.45 -22.91 -19.05
CA ASP A 50 -23.02 -23.84 -20.07
C ASP A 50 -22.11 -23.81 -21.31
N ARG A 51 -21.79 -24.99 -21.83
CA ARG A 51 -20.84 -25.16 -22.93
C ARG A 51 -21.18 -24.33 -24.15
N ARG A 52 -22.47 -24.09 -24.42
CA ARG A 52 -22.92 -23.29 -25.58
C ARG A 52 -22.50 -21.84 -25.43
N TYR A 53 -22.74 -21.26 -24.24
CA TYR A 53 -22.35 -19.89 -23.97
C TYR A 53 -20.81 -19.72 -23.87
N PHE A 54 -20.12 -20.74 -23.34
CA PHE A 54 -18.67 -20.76 -23.32
C PHE A 54 -18.08 -20.68 -24.75
N ILE A 55 -18.63 -21.45 -25.68
CA ILE A 55 -18.20 -21.46 -27.10
C ILE A 55 -18.52 -20.09 -27.74
N GLN A 56 -19.72 -19.55 -27.55
CA GLN A 56 -20.12 -18.24 -28.09
C GLN A 56 -19.20 -17.12 -27.59
N ILE A 57 -18.85 -17.11 -26.30
CA ILE A 57 -17.92 -16.13 -25.72
C ILE A 57 -16.53 -16.27 -26.37
N CYS A 58 -16.00 -17.47 -26.48
CA CYS A 58 -14.69 -17.69 -27.10
C CYS A 58 -14.67 -17.29 -28.57
N GLU A 59 -15.69 -17.66 -29.35
CA GLU A 59 -15.81 -17.30 -30.76
C GLU A 59 -15.84 -15.79 -30.96
N LYS A 60 -16.62 -15.08 -30.16
CA LYS A 60 -16.68 -13.62 -30.21
C LYS A 60 -15.34 -12.94 -29.91
N LEU A 61 -14.57 -13.50 -29.00
CA LEU A 61 -13.22 -13.04 -28.68
C LEU A 61 -12.13 -13.57 -29.63
N SER A 62 -12.52 -14.25 -30.73
CA SER A 62 -11.61 -14.88 -31.68
C SER A 62 -10.62 -15.86 -31.02
N LEU A 63 -11.14 -16.70 -30.09
CA LEU A 63 -10.38 -17.71 -29.35
C LEU A 63 -10.91 -19.13 -29.68
N ASP A 64 -10.01 -20.11 -29.86
CA ASP A 64 -10.45 -21.51 -29.98
C ASP A 64 -10.82 -22.02 -28.56
N TRP A 65 -12.13 -22.25 -28.35
CA TRP A 65 -12.64 -22.67 -27.04
C TRP A 65 -12.00 -23.96 -26.51
N ARG A 66 -11.47 -24.84 -27.39
CA ARG A 66 -10.83 -26.10 -26.99
C ARG A 66 -9.54 -25.88 -26.20
N ASP A 67 -8.82 -24.79 -26.51
CA ASP A 67 -7.60 -24.40 -25.81
C ASP A 67 -7.88 -23.73 -24.47
N PHE A 68 -9.09 -23.22 -24.30
CA PHE A 68 -9.49 -22.40 -23.14
C PHE A 68 -10.42 -23.14 -22.17
N ALA A 69 -11.03 -24.25 -22.58
CA ALA A 69 -11.98 -24.99 -21.76
C ALA A 69 -11.33 -26.11 -20.96
N VAL A 70 -11.82 -26.31 -19.73
CA VAL A 70 -11.55 -27.47 -18.90
C VAL A 70 -12.87 -28.06 -18.37
N SER A 71 -12.96 -29.40 -18.32
CA SER A 71 -14.14 -30.05 -17.74
C SER A 71 -14.13 -29.93 -16.24
N PRO A 72 -15.28 -29.63 -15.55
CA PRO A 72 -15.35 -29.59 -14.09
C PRO A 72 -14.80 -30.85 -13.40
N ASN A 73 -14.94 -32.04 -14.04
CA ASN A 73 -14.41 -33.29 -13.51
C ASN A 73 -12.87 -33.43 -13.65
N GLN A 74 -12.22 -32.65 -14.50
CA GLN A 74 -10.76 -32.64 -14.66
C GLN A 74 -10.08 -31.70 -13.67
N LEU A 75 -10.77 -30.71 -13.14
CA LEU A 75 -10.28 -29.85 -12.06
C LEU A 75 -10.11 -30.66 -10.76
N ASN A 76 -11.03 -31.58 -10.46
CA ASN A 76 -10.97 -32.43 -9.26
C ASN A 76 -9.81 -33.43 -9.26
N LEU A 77 -9.21 -33.76 -10.41
CA LEU A 77 -8.06 -34.66 -10.50
C LEU A 77 -6.72 -33.89 -10.44
N ASN A 78 -6.70 -32.63 -10.91
CA ASN A 78 -5.52 -31.77 -10.81
C ASN A 78 -5.46 -31.00 -9.47
N ASP A 79 -6.59 -30.78 -8.81
CA ASP A 79 -6.63 -30.17 -7.50
C ASP A 79 -6.15 -31.11 -6.39
N ASN A 80 -6.33 -32.44 -6.54
CA ASN A 80 -5.77 -33.40 -5.59
C ASN A 80 -4.24 -33.48 -5.66
N ALA A 81 -3.62 -33.35 -6.84
CA ALA A 81 -2.17 -33.28 -6.96
C ALA A 81 -1.60 -31.92 -6.51
N LYS A 82 -2.34 -30.81 -6.74
CA LYS A 82 -1.97 -29.47 -6.27
C LYS A 82 -2.36 -29.23 -4.81
N SER A 83 -3.38 -29.91 -4.28
CA SER A 83 -3.69 -29.86 -2.85
C SER A 83 -2.65 -30.61 -2.02
N GLU A 84 -2.02 -31.66 -2.54
CA GLU A 84 -0.89 -32.31 -1.89
C GLU A 84 0.38 -31.44 -1.94
N GLU A 85 0.69 -30.79 -3.07
CA GLU A 85 1.79 -29.81 -3.13
C GLU A 85 1.51 -28.54 -2.31
N SER A 86 0.28 -28.01 -2.34
CA SER A 86 -0.12 -26.86 -1.52
C SER A 86 -0.20 -27.25 -0.04
N THR A 87 -0.65 -28.45 0.29
CA THR A 87 -0.66 -28.99 1.66
C THR A 87 0.76 -29.31 2.13
N GLN A 88 1.65 -29.76 1.25
CA GLN A 88 3.08 -29.91 1.54
C GLN A 88 3.80 -28.55 1.64
N LEU A 89 3.47 -27.57 0.82
CA LEU A 89 3.99 -26.18 0.93
C LEU A 89 3.47 -25.52 2.22
N ILE A 90 2.20 -25.68 2.54
CA ILE A 90 1.60 -25.17 3.79
C ILE A 90 2.18 -25.96 4.98
N SER A 91 2.31 -27.29 4.88
CA SER A 91 2.94 -28.12 5.93
C SER A 91 4.42 -27.80 6.08
N ASN A 92 5.14 -27.55 5.00
CA ASN A 92 6.54 -27.10 5.05
C ASN A 92 6.67 -25.65 5.54
N GLN A 93 5.73 -24.77 5.23
CA GLN A 93 5.66 -23.43 5.81
C GLN A 93 5.30 -23.49 7.30
N ILE A 94 4.32 -24.32 7.68
CA ILE A 94 3.96 -24.56 9.09
C ILE A 94 5.12 -25.24 9.83
N PHE A 95 5.80 -26.22 9.23
CA PHE A 95 6.98 -26.89 9.82
C PHE A 95 8.17 -25.92 9.93
N ASN A 96 8.39 -25.05 8.95
CA ASN A 96 9.39 -23.99 9.02
C ASN A 96 8.99 -22.90 10.03
N LEU A 97 7.71 -22.54 10.12
CA LEU A 97 7.16 -21.62 11.12
C LEU A 97 7.26 -22.22 12.55
N GLN A 98 7.02 -23.53 12.71
CA GLN A 98 7.17 -24.21 13.99
C GLN A 98 8.64 -24.33 14.41
N ASN A 99 9.56 -24.51 13.48
CA ASN A 99 11.00 -24.54 13.76
C ASN A 99 11.60 -23.13 14.01
N LEU A 100 11.03 -22.06 13.40
CA LEU A 100 11.34 -20.68 13.72
C LEU A 100 10.78 -20.25 15.08
N SER A 101 9.72 -20.92 15.56
CA SER A 101 8.96 -20.51 16.74
C SER A 101 9.64 -20.82 18.09
N SER A 102 10.72 -21.60 18.13
CA SER A 102 11.34 -22.00 19.41
C SER A 102 12.02 -20.85 20.17
N HIS A 103 12.40 -19.74 19.47
CA HIS A 103 13.11 -18.60 20.07
C HIS A 103 12.58 -17.21 19.64
N THR A 104 11.39 -17.12 19.04
CA THR A 104 10.86 -15.82 18.63
C THR A 104 10.38 -15.05 19.86
N THR A 105 11.14 -14.03 20.26
CA THR A 105 10.72 -13.05 21.26
C THR A 105 9.62 -12.18 20.69
N LEU A 106 8.56 -11.93 21.46
CA LEU A 106 7.50 -11.02 21.04
C LEU A 106 8.05 -9.60 20.85
N GLU A 107 7.72 -8.99 19.73
CA GLU A 107 8.09 -7.63 19.42
C GLU A 107 6.89 -6.69 19.68
N TYR A 108 7.08 -5.69 20.53
CA TYR A 108 6.07 -4.66 20.73
C TYR A 108 5.84 -3.89 19.41
N PRO A 109 4.60 -3.65 18.99
CA PRO A 109 4.31 -3.01 17.72
C PRO A 109 4.51 -1.48 17.81
N GLU A 110 5.75 -1.05 17.60
CA GLU A 110 6.12 0.36 17.55
C GLU A 110 6.91 0.68 16.27
N GLY A 111 6.66 1.87 15.70
CA GLY A 111 7.43 2.40 14.59
C GLY A 111 7.55 1.51 13.36
N GLN A 112 8.71 1.62 12.71
CA GLN A 112 9.10 0.82 11.57
C GLN A 112 9.56 -0.57 12.03
N MET A 113 9.07 -1.62 11.38
CA MET A 113 9.51 -2.98 11.65
C MET A 113 10.89 -3.25 11.07
N GLU A 114 11.71 -4.00 11.80
CA GLU A 114 12.99 -4.50 11.29
C GLU A 114 12.78 -5.33 10.02
N VAL A 115 13.76 -5.28 9.10
CA VAL A 115 13.67 -6.00 7.81
C VAL A 115 13.49 -7.50 8.01
N ASN A 116 14.14 -8.06 9.03
CA ASN A 116 14.11 -9.49 9.34
C ASN A 116 13.02 -9.88 10.35
N SER A 117 12.15 -8.94 10.76
CA SER A 117 11.07 -9.26 11.69
C SER A 117 10.15 -10.35 11.13
N PRO A 118 9.94 -11.44 11.87
CA PRO A 118 9.04 -12.52 11.48
C PRO A 118 7.56 -12.07 11.47
N PHE A 119 7.26 -10.98 12.16
CA PHE A 119 5.89 -10.45 12.29
C PHE A 119 5.48 -9.54 11.11
N TYR A 120 6.35 -9.34 10.13
CA TYR A 120 5.95 -8.64 8.92
C TYR A 120 5.12 -9.57 8.04
N ILE A 121 3.93 -9.12 7.69
CA ILE A 121 3.05 -9.84 6.77
C ILE A 121 3.10 -9.15 5.41
N GLU A 122 3.60 -9.86 4.41
CA GLU A 122 3.55 -9.38 3.03
C GLU A 122 2.10 -9.30 2.52
N ARG A 123 1.85 -8.38 1.64
CA ARG A 123 0.54 -8.11 1.04
C ARG A 123 0.59 -8.28 -0.48
N PRO A 124 0.67 -9.53 -0.98
CA PRO A 124 0.64 -9.78 -2.42
C PRO A 124 -0.65 -9.20 -3.05
N PRO A 125 -0.59 -8.63 -4.27
CA PRO A 125 0.59 -8.53 -5.13
C PRO A 125 1.47 -7.29 -4.88
N ILE A 126 1.19 -6.49 -3.82
CA ILE A 126 1.77 -5.15 -3.64
C ILE A 126 3.27 -5.20 -3.39
N ASP A 127 3.71 -5.97 -2.39
CA ASP A 127 5.13 -6.07 -2.03
C ASP A 127 5.94 -6.58 -3.22
N VAL A 128 5.46 -7.64 -3.89
CA VAL A 128 6.11 -8.21 -5.08
C VAL A 128 6.27 -7.17 -6.19
N ARG A 129 5.19 -6.41 -6.49
CA ARG A 129 5.24 -5.35 -7.52
C ARG A 129 6.23 -4.24 -7.14
N CYS A 130 6.36 -3.90 -5.86
CA CYS A 130 7.37 -2.94 -5.41
C CYS A 130 8.78 -3.48 -5.63
N TYR A 131 9.03 -4.75 -5.32
CA TYR A 131 10.35 -5.39 -5.51
C TYR A 131 10.72 -5.51 -6.99
N GLU A 132 9.75 -5.80 -7.86
CA GLU A 132 9.96 -5.81 -9.31
C GLU A 132 10.23 -4.40 -9.86
N GLU A 133 9.45 -3.40 -9.39
CA GLU A 133 9.57 -2.03 -9.90
C GLU A 133 10.89 -1.39 -9.49
N ILE A 134 11.36 -1.58 -8.24
CA ILE A 134 12.61 -0.98 -7.77
C ILE A 134 13.84 -1.52 -8.53
N SER A 135 13.74 -2.70 -9.11
CA SER A 135 14.81 -3.28 -9.93
C SER A 135 14.99 -2.57 -11.29
N LYS A 136 14.01 -1.79 -11.73
CA LYS A 136 14.06 -1.09 -13.02
C LYS A 136 14.88 0.20 -12.92
N PRO A 137 15.74 0.48 -13.92
CA PRO A 137 16.49 1.73 -13.96
C PRO A 137 15.58 2.96 -14.00
N GLY A 138 15.88 3.97 -13.17
CA GLY A 138 15.12 5.22 -13.12
C GLY A 138 13.70 5.08 -12.56
N SER A 139 13.40 4.00 -11.83
CA SER A 139 12.06 3.74 -11.28
C SER A 139 11.63 4.75 -10.23
N LEU A 140 10.32 4.92 -10.10
CA LEU A 140 9.66 5.71 -9.06
C LEU A 140 8.51 4.91 -8.47
N ILE A 141 8.54 4.70 -7.15
CA ILE A 141 7.46 4.09 -6.38
C ILE A 141 6.87 5.14 -5.44
N ARG A 142 5.55 5.20 -5.34
CA ARG A 142 4.83 6.14 -4.47
C ARG A 142 3.90 5.38 -3.54
N ILE A 143 4.23 5.36 -2.26
CA ILE A 143 3.50 4.61 -1.24
C ILE A 143 2.65 5.59 -0.43
N LYS A 144 1.34 5.36 -0.37
CA LYS A 144 0.40 6.12 0.43
C LYS A 144 -0.50 5.20 1.26
N ALA A 145 -0.82 5.62 2.46
CA ALA A 145 -1.84 5.04 3.33
C ALA A 145 -2.04 5.95 4.56
N PRO A 146 -3.08 5.77 5.37
CA PRO A 146 -3.16 6.34 6.70
C PRO A 146 -1.93 6.01 7.55
N ARG A 147 -1.76 6.68 8.68
CA ARG A 147 -0.67 6.35 9.60
C ARG A 147 -0.77 4.91 10.11
N GLN A 148 0.39 4.34 10.50
CA GLN A 148 0.50 3.00 11.10
C GLN A 148 0.00 1.83 10.23
N MET A 149 -0.13 2.04 8.92
CA MET A 149 -0.45 1.00 7.95
C MET A 149 0.78 0.20 7.45
N GLY A 150 1.99 0.51 7.95
CA GLY A 150 3.22 -0.21 7.59
C GLY A 150 3.98 0.36 6.39
N LYS A 151 3.75 1.62 6.02
CA LYS A 151 4.44 2.30 4.90
C LYS A 151 5.97 2.28 5.03
N SER A 152 6.49 2.74 6.17
CA SER A 152 7.95 2.79 6.44
C SER A 152 8.57 1.39 6.51
N SER A 153 7.79 0.39 6.98
CA SER A 153 8.24 -1.02 7.00
C SER A 153 8.35 -1.61 5.59
N LEU A 154 7.45 -1.24 4.67
CA LEU A 154 7.58 -1.61 3.25
C LEU A 154 8.75 -0.87 2.60
N LEU A 155 8.92 0.44 2.87
CA LEU A 155 10.07 1.21 2.38
C LEU A 155 11.40 0.56 2.78
N ALA A 156 11.56 0.17 4.05
CA ALA A 156 12.77 -0.49 4.53
C ALA A 156 13.09 -1.78 3.75
N ARG A 157 12.06 -2.58 3.42
CA ARG A 157 12.23 -3.80 2.63
C ARG A 157 12.55 -3.53 1.17
N ILE A 158 11.98 -2.48 0.59
CA ILE A 158 12.33 -2.05 -0.77
C ILE A 158 13.78 -1.60 -0.82
N LEU A 159 14.24 -0.80 0.14
CA LEU A 159 15.65 -0.38 0.23
C LEU A 159 16.58 -1.56 0.45
N TYR A 160 16.25 -2.46 1.36
CA TYR A 160 17.02 -3.69 1.56
C TYR A 160 17.11 -4.54 0.29
N ARG A 161 15.99 -4.67 -0.45
CA ARG A 161 15.98 -5.38 -1.73
C ARG A 161 16.88 -4.72 -2.78
N ALA A 162 16.87 -3.39 -2.85
CA ALA A 162 17.75 -2.62 -3.73
C ALA A 162 19.24 -2.80 -3.36
N GLU A 163 19.55 -2.76 -2.07
CA GLU A 163 20.92 -3.01 -1.56
C GLU A 163 21.42 -4.41 -1.95
N GLN A 164 20.58 -5.45 -1.81
CA GLN A 164 20.91 -6.81 -2.24
C GLN A 164 21.16 -6.94 -3.75
N GLN A 165 20.66 -5.99 -4.54
CA GLN A 165 20.91 -5.91 -5.99
C GLN A 165 22.15 -5.07 -6.33
N GLY A 166 22.83 -4.51 -5.32
CA GLY A 166 24.06 -3.75 -5.47
C GLY A 166 23.87 -2.24 -5.53
N ASP A 167 22.67 -1.72 -5.28
CA ASP A 167 22.41 -0.28 -5.19
C ASP A 167 23.06 0.30 -3.94
N GLU A 168 23.44 1.57 -4.01
CA GLU A 168 23.66 2.38 -2.82
C GLU A 168 22.30 2.92 -2.33
N THR A 169 21.96 2.72 -1.06
CA THR A 169 20.65 3.07 -0.56
C THR A 169 20.70 4.24 0.41
N VAL A 170 19.76 5.16 0.27
CA VAL A 170 19.59 6.31 1.16
C VAL A 170 18.18 6.29 1.72
N TYR A 171 18.05 6.24 3.05
CA TYR A 171 16.80 6.51 3.77
C TYR A 171 16.83 7.93 4.32
N LEU A 172 15.84 8.74 3.95
CA LEU A 172 15.67 10.10 4.45
C LEU A 172 14.22 10.34 4.89
N SER A 173 13.99 10.42 6.21
CA SER A 173 12.73 10.92 6.74
C SER A 173 12.76 12.43 6.81
N LEU A 174 11.71 13.08 6.29
CA LEU A 174 11.59 14.54 6.37
C LEU A 174 11.27 15.04 7.79
N GLN A 175 10.95 14.15 8.72
CA GLN A 175 10.78 14.49 10.14
C GLN A 175 12.05 15.05 10.79
N VAL A 176 13.23 14.65 10.31
CA VAL A 176 14.50 15.14 10.87
C VAL A 176 14.82 16.57 10.46
N ALA A 177 14.14 17.14 9.46
CA ALA A 177 14.35 18.51 9.03
C ALA A 177 13.91 19.48 10.14
N ALA A 178 14.81 20.35 10.59
CA ALA A 178 14.44 21.40 11.54
C ALA A 178 13.50 22.42 10.89
N GLN A 179 12.66 23.08 11.70
CA GLN A 179 11.69 24.07 11.20
C GLN A 179 12.32 25.14 10.28
N LYS A 180 13.54 25.57 10.59
CA LYS A 180 14.30 26.53 9.77
C LYS A 180 14.57 26.05 8.33
N CYS A 181 14.59 24.73 8.09
CA CYS A 181 14.80 24.19 6.75
C CYS A 181 13.60 24.43 5.83
N PHE A 182 12.44 24.77 6.40
CA PHE A 182 11.21 25.07 5.68
C PHE A 182 10.96 26.60 5.55
N SER A 183 11.98 27.44 5.74
CA SER A 183 11.84 28.91 5.57
C SER A 183 11.56 29.30 4.13
N ASP A 184 12.20 28.63 3.18
CA ASP A 184 12.08 28.84 1.74
C ASP A 184 12.56 27.61 0.97
N SER A 185 12.23 27.54 -0.33
CA SER A 185 12.56 26.40 -1.20
C SER A 185 14.07 26.19 -1.33
N ASP A 186 14.86 27.26 -1.41
CA ASP A 186 16.32 27.15 -1.60
C ASP A 186 17.00 26.55 -0.38
N THR A 187 16.64 27.02 0.80
CA THR A 187 17.10 26.47 2.09
C THR A 187 16.72 24.99 2.24
N PHE A 188 15.50 24.63 1.84
CA PHE A 188 15.05 23.25 1.90
C PHE A 188 15.82 22.35 0.93
N LEU A 189 16.04 22.78 -0.31
CA LEU A 189 16.78 22.02 -1.31
C LEU A 189 18.25 21.85 -0.94
N LYS A 190 18.89 22.85 -0.35
CA LYS A 190 20.25 22.74 0.21
C LYS A 190 20.31 21.70 1.32
N TRP A 191 19.34 21.75 2.25
CA TRP A 191 19.22 20.74 3.31
C TRP A 191 19.03 19.34 2.74
N PHE A 192 18.17 19.18 1.73
CA PHE A 192 17.92 17.92 1.06
C PHE A 192 19.21 17.37 0.42
N CYS A 193 19.89 18.14 -0.40
CA CYS A 193 21.16 17.75 -1.02
C CYS A 193 22.23 17.41 0.03
N ALA A 194 22.36 18.21 1.09
CA ALA A 194 23.32 17.96 2.17
C ALA A 194 23.01 16.63 2.90
N SER A 195 21.73 16.36 3.15
CA SER A 195 21.30 15.13 3.81
C SER A 195 21.59 13.88 2.97
N VAL A 196 21.31 13.93 1.67
CA VAL A 196 21.65 12.84 0.73
C VAL A 196 23.16 12.65 0.64
N THR A 197 23.93 13.73 0.50
CA THR A 197 25.40 13.69 0.44
C THR A 197 25.99 13.02 1.68
N ARG A 198 25.51 13.40 2.86
CA ARG A 198 25.95 12.81 4.13
C ARG A 198 25.59 11.32 4.23
N ALA A 199 24.39 10.93 3.81
CA ALA A 199 23.98 9.53 3.82
C ALA A 199 24.83 8.67 2.88
N LEU A 200 25.28 9.24 1.77
CA LEU A 200 26.21 8.61 0.83
C LEU A 200 27.69 8.65 1.27
N ASN A 201 27.99 9.18 2.45
CA ASN A 201 29.36 9.36 2.97
C ASN A 201 30.27 10.18 2.05
N LEU A 202 29.71 11.14 1.30
CA LEU A 202 30.45 12.01 0.40
C LEU A 202 30.80 13.36 1.06
N THR A 203 31.80 14.05 0.51
CA THR A 203 32.15 15.42 0.93
C THR A 203 31.10 16.41 0.44
N LEU A 204 30.68 17.33 1.30
CA LEU A 204 29.72 18.35 0.92
C LEU A 204 30.38 19.40 -0.01
N LYS A 205 29.76 19.66 -1.17
CA LYS A 205 30.23 20.60 -2.20
C LYS A 205 29.13 21.57 -2.66
N LEU A 206 28.18 21.91 -1.79
CA LEU A 206 27.01 22.72 -2.17
C LEU A 206 27.39 24.08 -2.76
N ASP A 207 28.36 24.76 -2.18
CA ASP A 207 28.74 26.12 -2.59
C ASP A 207 29.14 26.17 -4.08
N ASN A 208 29.73 25.11 -4.60
CA ASN A 208 30.16 25.01 -6.00
C ASN A 208 28.98 24.93 -6.99
N TYR A 209 27.78 24.69 -6.51
CA TYR A 209 26.57 24.47 -7.32
C TYR A 209 25.45 25.48 -7.03
N TRP A 210 25.59 26.29 -5.99
CA TRP A 210 24.58 27.27 -5.58
C TRP A 210 24.99 28.73 -5.82
N ASP A 211 26.15 28.99 -6.39
CA ASP A 211 26.63 30.32 -6.75
C ASP A 211 25.72 31.03 -7.78
N LEU A 212 25.05 30.25 -8.65
CA LEU A 212 24.10 30.75 -9.66
C LEU A 212 22.65 30.64 -9.26
N ALA A 213 22.32 30.27 -8.02
CA ALA A 213 20.93 30.00 -7.59
C ALA A 213 19.99 31.21 -7.79
N GLN A 214 20.51 32.44 -7.61
CA GLN A 214 19.72 33.65 -7.84
C GLN A 214 19.28 33.84 -9.30
N ILE A 215 19.98 33.21 -10.24
CA ILE A 215 19.71 33.31 -11.68
C ILE A 215 18.92 32.08 -12.15
N MET A 216 19.32 30.89 -11.70
CA MET A 216 18.84 29.62 -12.22
C MET A 216 17.76 28.96 -11.33
N GLY A 217 17.65 29.41 -10.09
CA GLY A 217 16.75 28.82 -9.08
C GLY A 217 17.33 27.54 -8.45
N GLY A 218 16.90 27.26 -7.22
CA GLY A 218 17.38 26.11 -6.43
C GLY A 218 17.11 24.74 -7.04
N ASN A 219 16.02 24.57 -7.76
CA ASN A 219 15.69 23.30 -8.43
C ASN A 219 16.75 22.88 -9.44
N LEU A 220 17.21 23.83 -10.28
CA LEU A 220 18.26 23.53 -11.27
C LEU A 220 19.61 23.29 -10.58
N CYS A 221 19.92 24.04 -9.53
CA CYS A 221 21.12 23.82 -8.74
C CYS A 221 21.13 22.43 -8.08
N CYS A 222 19.99 21.99 -7.54
CA CYS A 222 19.82 20.65 -7.00
C CYS A 222 19.97 19.57 -8.09
N GLN A 223 19.35 19.76 -9.25
CA GLN A 223 19.49 18.84 -10.38
C GLN A 223 20.96 18.74 -10.82
N ASP A 224 21.67 19.86 -11.00
CA ASP A 224 23.08 19.87 -11.36
C ASP A 224 23.97 19.21 -10.30
N TYR A 225 23.65 19.39 -9.01
CA TYR A 225 24.36 18.74 -7.91
C TYR A 225 24.24 17.23 -7.96
N PHE A 226 23.04 16.69 -8.22
CA PHE A 226 22.85 15.26 -8.44
C PHE A 226 23.57 14.77 -9.69
N GLU A 227 23.40 15.46 -10.82
CA GLU A 227 23.89 15.02 -12.11
C GLU A 227 25.42 15.06 -12.23
N ARG A 228 26.02 16.15 -11.77
CA ARG A 228 27.46 16.40 -11.97
C ARG A 228 28.31 15.98 -10.79
N TYR A 229 27.70 15.67 -9.64
CA TYR A 229 28.43 15.28 -8.45
C TYR A 229 27.95 13.92 -7.90
N LEU A 230 26.74 13.81 -7.36
CA LEU A 230 26.34 12.63 -6.62
C LEU A 230 26.30 11.37 -7.49
N LEU A 231 25.65 11.42 -8.65
CA LEU A 231 25.50 10.27 -9.55
C LEU A 231 26.81 9.81 -10.22
N PRO A 232 27.75 10.71 -10.60
CA PRO A 232 29.05 10.29 -11.09
C PRO A 232 29.97 9.73 -10.00
N GLU A 233 29.97 10.33 -8.78
CA GLU A 233 30.86 9.92 -7.68
C GLU A 233 30.49 8.52 -7.17
N ILE A 234 29.21 8.20 -7.09
CA ILE A 234 28.70 6.86 -6.77
C ILE A 234 28.63 6.03 -8.04
N ASN A 235 29.57 5.10 -8.21
CA ASN A 235 29.62 4.24 -9.39
C ASN A 235 28.63 3.05 -9.34
N LYS A 236 27.46 3.27 -8.71
CA LYS A 236 26.36 2.32 -8.55
C LYS A 236 25.04 3.04 -8.75
N PRO A 237 23.93 2.34 -8.98
CA PRO A 237 22.62 2.95 -8.85
C PRO A 237 22.38 3.44 -7.41
N ILE A 238 21.67 4.54 -7.27
CA ILE A 238 21.26 5.10 -5.97
C ILE A 238 19.76 4.90 -5.83
N THR A 239 19.33 4.19 -4.80
CA THR A 239 17.91 4.10 -4.41
C THR A 239 17.65 5.02 -3.22
N LEU A 240 16.92 6.11 -3.47
CA LEU A 240 16.58 7.14 -2.51
C LEU A 240 15.15 6.93 -1.99
N GLY A 241 15.03 6.55 -0.73
CA GLY A 241 13.76 6.42 -0.01
C GLY A 241 13.47 7.67 0.81
N LEU A 242 12.40 8.37 0.44
CA LEU A 242 11.91 9.58 1.11
C LEU A 242 10.68 9.24 1.93
N ASP A 243 10.79 9.27 3.25
CA ASP A 243 9.68 9.00 4.16
C ASP A 243 9.10 10.29 4.75
N GLU A 244 7.81 10.23 5.10
CA GLU A 244 7.06 11.34 5.72
C GLU A 244 7.13 12.65 4.91
N VAL A 245 7.07 12.51 3.58
CA VAL A 245 7.12 13.68 2.69
C VAL A 245 5.89 14.58 2.80
N ASP A 246 4.81 14.10 3.43
CA ASP A 246 3.63 14.89 3.79
C ASP A 246 3.96 16.08 4.69
N ARG A 247 5.10 16.09 5.38
CA ARG A 247 5.57 17.26 6.13
C ARG A 247 5.76 18.51 5.27
N VAL A 248 6.11 18.34 3.99
CA VAL A 248 6.24 19.46 3.03
C VAL A 248 4.89 20.03 2.63
N PHE A 249 3.80 19.28 2.81
CA PHE A 249 2.46 19.69 2.37
C PHE A 249 1.93 20.95 3.06
N GLU A 250 2.47 21.27 4.24
CA GLU A 250 2.14 22.49 4.97
C GLU A 250 2.81 23.74 4.40
N TYR A 251 3.76 23.58 3.44
CA TYR A 251 4.57 24.65 2.84
C TYR A 251 4.35 24.70 1.31
N PRO A 252 3.32 25.42 0.81
CA PRO A 252 2.91 25.36 -0.60
C PRO A 252 4.00 25.70 -1.61
N GLU A 253 4.88 26.66 -1.29
CA GLU A 253 5.99 27.06 -2.18
C GLU A 253 7.03 25.94 -2.28
N ILE A 254 7.48 25.40 -1.13
CA ILE A 254 8.42 24.28 -1.08
C ILE A 254 7.80 23.03 -1.72
N PHE A 255 6.49 22.79 -1.47
CA PHE A 255 5.77 21.68 -2.05
C PHE A 255 5.83 21.68 -3.58
N GLY A 256 5.52 22.82 -4.20
CA GLY A 256 5.53 22.96 -5.67
C GLY A 256 6.91 22.67 -6.27
N ASP A 257 7.93 23.30 -5.72
CA ASP A 257 9.32 23.19 -6.18
C ASP A 257 9.90 21.80 -5.97
N PHE A 258 9.80 21.29 -4.75
CA PHE A 258 10.40 19.99 -4.40
C PHE A 258 9.74 18.82 -5.14
N PHE A 259 8.42 18.77 -5.18
CA PHE A 259 7.74 17.68 -5.89
C PHE A 259 7.83 17.84 -7.42
N GLY A 260 7.89 19.06 -7.92
CA GLY A 260 8.21 19.36 -9.32
C GLY A 260 9.61 18.83 -9.68
N LEU A 261 10.60 19.08 -8.84
CA LEU A 261 11.96 18.57 -8.99
C LEU A 261 11.98 17.03 -9.01
N LEU A 262 11.40 16.35 -8.02
CA LEU A 262 11.38 14.88 -7.97
C LEU A 262 10.76 14.26 -9.22
N ARG A 263 9.74 14.90 -9.79
CA ARG A 263 9.15 14.50 -11.07
C ARG A 263 10.15 14.64 -12.21
N VAL A 264 10.83 15.79 -12.33
CA VAL A 264 11.84 16.03 -13.37
C VAL A 264 12.95 15.01 -13.28
N LEU A 265 13.50 14.74 -12.08
CA LEU A 265 14.56 13.74 -11.88
C LEU A 265 14.15 12.34 -12.38
N HIS A 266 12.89 11.94 -12.13
CA HIS A 266 12.38 10.68 -12.66
C HIS A 266 12.19 10.70 -14.18
N GLU A 267 11.67 11.80 -14.76
CA GLU A 267 11.42 11.91 -16.19
C GLU A 267 12.75 11.95 -16.99
N GLU A 268 13.78 12.59 -16.47
CA GLU A 268 15.15 12.57 -17.02
C GLU A 268 15.70 11.16 -17.15
N GLY A 269 15.35 10.25 -16.23
CA GLY A 269 15.71 8.83 -16.30
C GLY A 269 15.22 8.10 -17.56
N LYS A 270 14.20 8.64 -18.24
CA LYS A 270 13.71 8.09 -19.51
C LYS A 270 14.58 8.46 -20.69
N GLN A 271 15.25 9.60 -20.64
CA GLN A 271 15.98 10.19 -21.76
C GLN A 271 17.51 10.09 -21.60
N ARG A 272 18.01 10.24 -20.37
CA ARG A 272 19.44 10.41 -20.10
C ARG A 272 20.00 9.26 -19.26
N PRO A 273 21.07 8.58 -19.74
CA PRO A 273 21.62 7.39 -19.08
C PRO A 273 22.07 7.62 -17.64
N ILE A 274 22.59 8.81 -17.31
CA ILE A 274 23.06 9.12 -15.96
C ILE A 274 21.92 9.07 -14.93
N TRP A 275 20.72 9.56 -15.29
CA TRP A 275 19.55 9.59 -14.45
C TRP A 275 18.88 8.21 -14.27
N LYS A 276 19.19 7.23 -15.13
CA LYS A 276 18.78 5.83 -14.93
C LYS A 276 19.39 5.20 -13.66
N LYS A 277 20.46 5.81 -13.14
CA LYS A 277 21.07 5.40 -11.87
C LYS A 277 20.25 5.81 -10.66
N LEU A 278 19.35 6.81 -10.75
CA LEU A 278 18.53 7.24 -9.63
C LEU A 278 17.19 6.50 -9.62
N ARG A 279 16.87 5.88 -8.51
CA ARG A 279 15.59 5.25 -8.21
C ARG A 279 14.97 5.96 -7.01
N LEU A 280 13.67 6.21 -7.06
CA LEU A 280 12.97 6.98 -6.04
C LEU A 280 11.84 6.16 -5.40
N VAL A 281 11.76 6.20 -4.08
CA VAL A 281 10.61 5.71 -3.32
C VAL A 281 10.10 6.84 -2.45
N ILE A 282 8.88 7.30 -2.70
CA ILE A 282 8.24 8.41 -2.01
C ILE A 282 7.13 7.86 -1.12
N VAL A 283 7.19 8.15 0.17
CA VAL A 283 6.22 7.65 1.16
C VAL A 283 5.55 8.82 1.87
N HIS A 284 4.22 8.81 1.88
CA HIS A 284 3.44 9.84 2.58
C HIS A 284 2.19 9.28 3.26
N SER A 285 1.76 9.98 4.31
CA SER A 285 0.45 9.74 4.92
C SER A 285 -0.66 10.38 4.09
N THR A 286 -1.82 9.72 4.06
CA THR A 286 -3.04 10.29 3.46
C THR A 286 -3.76 11.26 4.41
N GLU A 287 -3.37 11.31 5.68
CA GLU A 287 -4.03 12.13 6.71
C GLU A 287 -3.89 13.64 6.44
N VAL A 288 -2.80 14.06 5.81
CA VAL A 288 -2.62 15.46 5.41
C VAL A 288 -3.25 15.68 4.03
N TYR A 289 -4.35 16.43 4.01
CA TYR A 289 -5.06 16.75 2.78
C TYR A 289 -4.61 18.10 2.23
N VAL A 290 -3.88 18.09 1.12
CA VAL A 290 -3.60 19.28 0.32
C VAL A 290 -4.29 19.11 -1.04
N PRO A 291 -4.98 20.13 -1.57
CA PRO A 291 -5.44 20.14 -2.96
C PRO A 291 -4.21 20.20 -3.87
N ILE A 292 -3.73 19.02 -4.27
CA ILE A 292 -2.53 18.89 -5.11
C ILE A 292 -2.91 19.27 -6.54
N ASN A 293 -2.15 20.18 -7.15
CA ASN A 293 -2.15 20.33 -8.60
C ASN A 293 -1.45 19.11 -9.21
N LEU A 294 -2.26 18.12 -9.56
CA LEU A 294 -1.81 16.82 -10.03
C LEU A 294 -0.89 16.90 -11.26
N ASN A 295 -0.98 17.95 -12.06
CA ASN A 295 -0.23 18.08 -13.30
C ASN A 295 1.25 18.44 -13.10
N GLN A 296 1.62 18.96 -11.94
CA GLN A 296 2.99 19.40 -11.61
C GLN A 296 3.71 18.49 -10.61
N SER A 297 3.02 17.50 -10.07
CA SER A 297 3.50 16.65 -8.97
C SER A 297 3.94 15.27 -9.48
N PRO A 298 4.92 14.59 -8.83
CA PRO A 298 5.28 13.20 -9.14
C PRO A 298 4.12 12.22 -8.92
N PHE A 299 3.02 12.67 -8.30
CA PHE A 299 1.86 11.83 -8.00
C PHE A 299 1.07 11.35 -9.23
N ASN A 300 1.47 11.74 -10.46
CA ASN A 300 0.94 11.22 -11.72
C ASN A 300 1.85 10.25 -12.46
N VAL A 301 3.09 10.08 -11.99
CA VAL A 301 4.10 9.22 -12.66
C VAL A 301 4.59 8.13 -11.70
N GLY A 302 5.26 7.11 -12.23
CA GLY A 302 5.76 5.98 -11.44
C GLY A 302 4.64 5.03 -10.96
N LEU A 303 5.02 4.04 -10.14
CA LEU A 303 4.12 3.03 -9.59
C LEU A 303 3.34 3.58 -8.38
N PRO A 304 2.01 3.75 -8.46
CA PRO A 304 1.20 4.10 -7.29
C PRO A 304 0.94 2.87 -6.44
N VAL A 305 1.19 2.99 -5.14
CA VAL A 305 0.98 1.94 -4.14
C VAL A 305 0.11 2.48 -3.02
N GLU A 306 -1.04 1.87 -2.84
CA GLU A 306 -1.92 2.12 -1.69
C GLU A 306 -1.95 0.85 -0.83
N LEU A 307 -1.57 0.97 0.45
CA LEU A 307 -1.52 -0.18 1.34
C LEU A 307 -2.92 -0.52 1.84
N PRO A 308 -3.41 -1.75 1.61
CA PRO A 308 -4.68 -2.21 2.15
C PRO A 308 -4.55 -2.62 3.62
N GLU A 309 -5.70 -2.78 4.25
CA GLU A 309 -5.83 -3.51 5.50
C GLU A 309 -5.46 -5.00 5.32
N PHE A 310 -5.17 -5.69 6.42
CA PHE A 310 -4.95 -7.14 6.40
C PHE A 310 -6.23 -7.91 6.10
N THR A 311 -6.09 -9.02 5.39
CA THR A 311 -7.17 -10.00 5.19
C THR A 311 -7.29 -10.92 6.41
N PRO A 312 -8.41 -11.66 6.56
CA PRO A 312 -8.57 -12.66 7.63
C PRO A 312 -7.44 -13.69 7.65
N GLU A 313 -6.99 -14.15 6.49
CA GLU A 313 -5.89 -15.11 6.36
C GLU A 313 -4.57 -14.52 6.85
N GLN A 314 -4.31 -13.24 6.55
CA GLN A 314 -3.11 -12.53 7.03
C GLN A 314 -3.14 -12.35 8.54
N VAL A 315 -4.31 -12.03 9.12
CA VAL A 315 -4.48 -11.93 10.57
C VAL A 315 -4.33 -13.29 11.24
N GLN A 316 -4.85 -14.37 10.64
CA GLN A 316 -4.66 -15.74 11.10
C GLN A 316 -3.18 -16.14 11.13
N ASN A 317 -2.46 -15.86 10.04
CA ASN A 317 -1.02 -16.12 9.97
C ASN A 317 -0.24 -15.33 11.04
N LEU A 318 -0.62 -14.07 11.24
CA LEU A 318 0.00 -13.22 12.26
C LEU A 318 -0.29 -13.72 13.69
N ALA A 319 -1.49 -14.24 13.96
CA ALA A 319 -1.85 -14.86 15.24
C ALA A 319 -0.98 -16.11 15.51
N LEU A 320 -0.78 -16.95 14.49
CA LEU A 320 0.11 -18.12 14.59
C LEU A 320 1.57 -17.71 14.91
N LEU A 321 2.09 -16.66 14.28
CA LEU A 321 3.41 -16.12 14.59
C LEU A 321 3.53 -15.60 16.01
N HIS A 322 2.43 -15.13 16.61
CA HIS A 322 2.33 -14.77 18.03
C HIS A 322 2.07 -15.98 18.95
N LYS A 323 2.10 -17.22 18.42
CA LYS A 323 1.81 -18.47 19.14
C LYS A 323 0.37 -18.54 19.68
N LEU A 324 -0.54 -17.85 19.07
CA LEU A 324 -1.96 -17.89 19.38
C LEU A 324 -2.66 -18.90 18.45
N ASN A 325 -3.18 -19.96 19.03
CA ASN A 325 -3.95 -20.98 18.30
C ASN A 325 -5.41 -20.52 18.12
N TRP A 326 -5.60 -19.36 17.51
CA TRP A 326 -6.91 -18.83 17.26
C TRP A 326 -7.62 -19.56 16.13
N SER A 327 -8.91 -19.79 16.30
CA SER A 327 -9.78 -20.24 15.22
C SER A 327 -10.19 -19.02 14.35
N GLU A 328 -10.81 -19.29 13.22
CA GLU A 328 -11.42 -18.26 12.35
C GLU A 328 -12.36 -17.33 13.13
N LYS A 329 -13.08 -17.87 14.14
CA LYS A 329 -14.00 -17.10 14.97
C LYS A 329 -13.30 -15.99 15.74
N GLU A 330 -12.19 -16.28 16.40
CA GLU A 330 -11.42 -15.28 17.16
C GLU A 330 -10.82 -14.22 16.23
N VAL A 331 -10.32 -14.63 15.07
CA VAL A 331 -9.83 -13.72 14.04
C VAL A 331 -10.93 -12.77 13.57
N LEU A 332 -12.10 -13.29 13.24
CA LEU A 332 -13.24 -12.47 12.80
C LEU A 332 -13.77 -11.55 13.90
N GLN A 333 -13.75 -11.99 15.16
CA GLN A 333 -14.10 -11.12 16.30
C GLN A 333 -13.14 -9.95 16.44
N LEU A 334 -11.84 -10.17 16.33
CA LEU A 334 -10.86 -9.08 16.35
C LEU A 334 -11.05 -8.17 15.13
N MET A 335 -11.19 -8.73 13.93
CA MET A 335 -11.36 -7.93 12.71
C MET A 335 -12.67 -7.15 12.68
N PHE A 336 -13.75 -7.65 13.27
CA PHE A 336 -14.97 -6.89 13.46
C PHE A 336 -14.72 -5.64 14.30
N MET A 337 -13.93 -5.78 15.39
CA MET A 337 -13.62 -4.68 16.29
C MET A 337 -12.68 -3.64 15.65
N VAL A 338 -11.57 -4.06 15.04
CA VAL A 338 -10.49 -3.15 14.60
C VAL A 338 -10.28 -3.09 13.10
N GLY A 339 -11.10 -3.78 12.31
CA GLY A 339 -10.83 -3.97 10.88
C GLY A 339 -9.57 -4.83 10.67
N GLY A 340 -8.97 -4.69 9.50
CA GLY A 340 -7.66 -5.28 9.19
C GLY A 340 -6.51 -4.29 9.41
N HIS A 341 -6.67 -3.26 10.25
CA HIS A 341 -5.65 -2.24 10.45
C HIS A 341 -4.37 -2.83 11.07
N PRO A 342 -3.21 -2.82 10.38
CA PRO A 342 -2.02 -3.59 10.78
C PRO A 342 -1.55 -3.31 12.21
N PHE A 343 -1.49 -2.04 12.61
CA PHE A 343 -1.07 -1.66 13.95
C PHE A 343 -2.06 -2.14 15.03
N LEU A 344 -3.36 -1.95 14.81
CA LEU A 344 -4.37 -2.34 15.80
C LEU A 344 -4.44 -3.86 15.96
N VAL A 345 -4.33 -4.59 14.86
CA VAL A 345 -4.26 -6.06 14.88
C VAL A 345 -3.01 -6.53 15.64
N ARG A 346 -1.83 -5.99 15.31
CA ARG A 346 -0.59 -6.38 15.99
C ARG A 346 -0.60 -6.07 17.49
N LEU A 347 -1.14 -4.90 17.86
CA LEU A 347 -1.22 -4.50 19.26
C LEU A 347 -2.11 -5.46 20.06
N ALA A 348 -3.24 -5.89 19.48
CA ALA A 348 -4.10 -6.89 20.09
C ALA A 348 -3.38 -8.24 20.28
N LEU A 349 -2.76 -8.75 19.20
CA LEU A 349 -2.08 -10.03 19.24
C LEU A 349 -0.90 -10.03 20.22
N TYR A 350 -0.16 -8.93 20.29
CA TYR A 350 0.94 -8.77 21.25
C TYR A 350 0.43 -8.90 22.69
N HIS A 351 -0.58 -8.11 23.09
CA HIS A 351 -1.09 -8.13 24.46
C HIS A 351 -1.75 -9.45 24.85
N VAL A 352 -2.44 -10.10 23.91
CA VAL A 352 -3.01 -11.43 24.18
C VAL A 352 -1.91 -12.50 24.27
N ALA A 353 -0.90 -12.45 23.41
CA ALA A 353 0.23 -13.39 23.46
C ALA A 353 1.12 -13.20 24.69
N SER A 354 1.26 -11.95 25.17
CA SER A 354 1.94 -11.62 26.43
C SER A 354 1.13 -11.99 27.68
N GLN A 355 -0.13 -12.47 27.50
CA GLN A 355 -1.07 -12.79 28.58
C GLN A 355 -1.46 -11.58 29.45
N ASP A 356 -1.28 -10.36 28.95
CA ASP A 356 -1.71 -9.14 29.65
C ASP A 356 -3.24 -9.05 29.72
N ILE A 357 -3.93 -9.57 28.69
CA ILE A 357 -5.37 -9.49 28.53
C ILE A 357 -5.89 -10.68 27.71
N THR A 358 -7.09 -11.14 27.98
CA THR A 358 -7.78 -12.10 27.10
C THR A 358 -8.48 -11.40 25.94
N LEU A 359 -8.73 -12.11 24.82
CA LEU A 359 -9.47 -11.54 23.70
C LEU A 359 -10.83 -10.97 24.13
N THR A 360 -11.56 -11.68 24.99
CA THR A 360 -12.88 -11.23 25.49
C THR A 360 -12.77 -9.91 26.27
N GLN A 361 -11.82 -9.79 27.18
CA GLN A 361 -11.57 -8.55 27.92
C GLN A 361 -11.12 -7.41 26.99
N LEU A 362 -10.23 -7.73 26.03
CA LEU A 362 -9.78 -6.77 25.03
C LEU A 362 -10.98 -6.18 24.26
N LEU A 363 -11.85 -7.03 23.71
CA LEU A 363 -13.01 -6.59 22.94
C LEU A 363 -13.96 -5.72 23.77
N GLN A 364 -14.12 -6.00 25.07
CA GLN A 364 -14.94 -5.19 25.98
C GLN A 364 -14.33 -3.83 26.31
N THR A 365 -12.99 -3.78 26.47
CA THR A 365 -12.29 -2.56 26.89
C THR A 365 -11.74 -1.74 25.72
N ALA A 366 -11.70 -2.30 24.50
CA ALA A 366 -11.17 -1.66 23.31
C ALA A 366 -11.63 -0.21 23.10
N PRO A 367 -12.95 0.13 23.18
CA PRO A 367 -13.44 1.48 22.94
C PRO A 367 -13.42 2.36 24.21
N THR A 368 -12.60 2.04 25.19
CA THR A 368 -12.51 2.80 26.43
C THR A 368 -11.23 3.61 26.53
N THR A 369 -11.24 4.63 27.39
CA THR A 369 -10.07 5.49 27.65
C THR A 369 -8.92 4.76 28.36
N THR A 370 -9.17 3.57 28.91
CA THR A 370 -8.20 2.69 29.59
C THR A 370 -7.83 1.46 28.78
N GLY A 371 -8.48 1.24 27.65
CA GLY A 371 -8.18 0.12 26.73
C GLY A 371 -6.82 0.26 26.03
N ILE A 372 -6.33 -0.83 25.47
CA ILE A 372 -5.02 -0.85 24.78
C ILE A 372 -4.93 0.13 23.61
N TYR A 373 -6.05 0.55 23.03
CA TYR A 373 -6.11 1.49 21.90
C TYR A 373 -6.27 2.96 22.35
N SER A 374 -6.28 3.25 23.64
CA SER A 374 -6.57 4.60 24.17
C SER A 374 -5.64 5.69 23.61
N ASN A 375 -4.35 5.42 23.48
CA ASN A 375 -3.39 6.38 22.91
C ASN A 375 -3.63 6.64 21.42
N TYR A 376 -3.98 5.58 20.67
CA TYR A 376 -4.32 5.67 19.26
C TYR A 376 -5.60 6.50 19.06
N LEU A 377 -6.64 6.21 19.82
CA LEU A 377 -7.95 6.89 19.75
C LEU A 377 -7.83 8.36 20.13
N ARG A 378 -7.11 8.70 21.22
CA ARG A 378 -6.86 10.10 21.62
C ARG A 378 -6.14 10.91 20.55
N ARG A 379 -5.19 10.30 19.82
CA ARG A 379 -4.54 10.97 18.68
C ARG A 379 -5.55 11.33 17.59
N ILE A 380 -6.45 10.40 17.26
CA ILE A 380 -7.50 10.67 16.26
C ILE A 380 -8.47 11.75 16.75
N GLU A 381 -8.90 11.66 18.00
CA GLU A 381 -9.76 12.65 18.63
C GLU A 381 -9.14 14.06 18.56
N SER A 382 -7.87 14.20 18.94
CA SER A 382 -7.13 15.46 18.82
C SER A 382 -7.03 16.00 17.39
N ILE A 383 -6.98 15.11 16.37
CA ILE A 383 -7.03 15.55 14.96
C ILE A 383 -8.44 16.05 14.62
N LEU A 384 -9.49 15.34 15.04
CA LEU A 384 -10.88 15.76 14.76
C LEU A 384 -11.23 17.09 15.46
N GLU A 385 -10.75 17.31 16.69
CA GLU A 385 -10.93 18.57 17.42
C GLU A 385 -10.34 19.79 16.69
N GLN A 386 -9.24 19.59 15.94
CA GLN A 386 -8.64 20.66 15.12
C GLN A 386 -9.51 21.01 13.89
N TYR A 387 -10.44 20.13 13.50
CA TYR A 387 -11.31 20.29 12.33
C TYR A 387 -12.77 20.03 12.69
N PRO A 388 -13.49 21.01 13.28
CA PRO A 388 -14.86 20.83 13.77
C PRO A 388 -15.84 20.27 12.73
N GLU A 389 -15.61 20.58 11.45
CA GLU A 389 -16.43 20.04 10.35
C GLU A 389 -16.24 18.53 10.15
N LEU A 390 -15.05 17.98 10.46
CA LEU A 390 -14.78 16.54 10.38
C LEU A 390 -15.35 15.83 11.60
N GLU A 391 -15.24 16.42 12.77
CA GLU A 391 -15.82 15.89 14.01
C GLU A 391 -17.35 15.78 13.89
N ALA A 392 -18.02 16.85 13.46
CA ALA A 392 -19.46 16.85 13.25
C ALA A 392 -19.90 15.78 12.23
N ALA A 393 -19.18 15.67 11.11
CA ALA A 393 -19.44 14.66 10.08
C ALA A 393 -19.21 13.23 10.60
N MET A 394 -18.18 12.99 11.41
CA MET A 394 -17.94 11.68 12.01
C MET A 394 -19.06 11.29 12.96
N LYS A 395 -19.52 12.22 13.83
CA LYS A 395 -20.67 12.02 14.71
C LYS A 395 -21.96 11.72 13.92
N GLU A 396 -22.14 12.38 12.78
CA GLU A 396 -23.28 12.11 11.90
C GLU A 396 -23.22 10.71 11.29
N VAL A 397 -22.07 10.28 10.77
CA VAL A 397 -21.85 8.92 10.21
C VAL A 397 -22.16 7.86 11.27
N ILE A 398 -21.75 8.07 12.51
CA ILE A 398 -21.99 7.13 13.62
C ILE A 398 -23.46 7.05 13.99
N ARG A 399 -24.14 8.20 14.06
CA ARG A 399 -25.54 8.29 14.49
C ARG A 399 -26.51 7.68 13.50
N THR A 400 -26.30 7.91 12.20
CA THR A 400 -27.30 7.59 11.19
C THR A 400 -27.33 6.12 10.81
N LYS A 401 -26.24 5.38 11.01
CA LYS A 401 -26.05 3.96 10.61
C LYS A 401 -26.51 3.62 9.17
N GLN A 402 -26.98 4.61 8.43
CA GLN A 402 -27.48 4.50 7.05
C GLN A 402 -27.22 5.82 6.30
N GLN A 403 -26.77 5.70 5.05
CA GLN A 403 -26.73 6.70 3.98
C GLN A 403 -26.47 8.15 4.42
N THR A 404 -25.31 8.45 4.96
CA THR A 404 -24.94 9.86 5.18
C THR A 404 -24.35 10.43 3.90
N GLN A 405 -25.05 11.34 3.25
CA GLN A 405 -24.52 12.11 2.12
C GLN A 405 -23.61 13.22 2.65
N LEU A 406 -22.35 12.91 2.82
CA LEU A 406 -21.34 13.90 3.18
C LEU A 406 -20.85 14.67 1.96
N ASN A 407 -20.51 15.94 2.15
CA ASN A 407 -19.77 16.71 1.18
C ASN A 407 -18.52 15.92 0.73
N LYS A 408 -18.26 15.91 -0.60
CA LYS A 408 -17.15 15.15 -1.20
C LYS A 408 -15.79 15.42 -0.54
N LYS A 409 -15.52 16.66 -0.14
CA LYS A 409 -14.27 17.05 0.53
C LYS A 409 -14.16 16.43 1.93
N ILE A 410 -15.22 16.51 2.72
CA ILE A 410 -15.29 15.93 4.08
C ILE A 410 -15.19 14.40 4.02
N ARG A 411 -15.96 13.78 3.10
CA ARG A 411 -15.88 12.33 2.85
C ARG A 411 -14.46 11.86 2.51
N SER A 412 -13.78 12.60 1.63
CA SER A 412 -12.41 12.28 1.24
C SER A 412 -11.42 12.45 2.40
N LYS A 413 -11.59 13.47 3.25
CA LYS A 413 -10.74 13.67 4.43
C LYS A 413 -10.95 12.56 5.48
N LEU A 414 -12.18 12.19 5.82
CA LEU A 414 -12.45 11.10 6.77
C LEU A 414 -11.93 9.75 6.25
N LYS A 415 -12.06 9.50 4.93
CA LYS A 415 -11.46 8.31 4.30
C LYS A 415 -9.92 8.34 4.38
N ALA A 416 -9.32 9.49 4.13
CA ALA A 416 -7.87 9.68 4.19
C ALA A 416 -7.28 9.47 5.59
N LEU A 417 -8.06 9.78 6.62
CA LEU A 417 -7.78 9.45 8.03
C LEU A 417 -7.98 7.97 8.37
N GLY A 418 -8.57 7.18 7.47
CA GLY A 418 -8.89 5.77 7.71
C GLY A 418 -10.12 5.56 8.62
N LEU A 419 -10.88 6.60 8.92
CA LEU A 419 -12.01 6.53 9.87
C LEU A 419 -13.28 5.96 9.25
N VAL A 420 -13.44 6.12 7.94
CA VAL A 420 -14.63 5.68 7.21
C VAL A 420 -14.27 4.87 5.96
N LYS A 421 -15.15 3.95 5.60
CA LYS A 421 -15.17 3.24 4.31
C LYS A 421 -16.31 3.80 3.45
N ILE A 422 -16.08 3.82 2.12
CA ILE A 422 -17.08 4.26 1.16
C ILE A 422 -17.61 3.01 0.48
N GLN A 423 -18.93 2.77 0.57
CA GLN A 423 -19.65 1.66 -0.03
C GLN A 423 -20.70 2.23 -1.01
N GLY A 424 -20.33 2.37 -2.29
CA GLY A 424 -21.14 3.11 -3.24
C GLY A 424 -21.20 4.60 -2.87
N GLU A 425 -22.39 5.10 -2.59
CA GLU A 425 -22.59 6.48 -2.07
C GLU A 425 -22.61 6.57 -0.53
N GLU A 426 -22.64 5.44 0.14
CA GLU A 426 -22.72 5.38 1.59
C GLU A 426 -21.34 5.55 2.25
N VAL A 427 -21.36 6.21 3.40
CA VAL A 427 -20.18 6.39 4.24
C VAL A 427 -20.43 5.69 5.57
N VAL A 428 -19.60 4.71 5.89
CA VAL A 428 -19.72 3.92 7.13
C VAL A 428 -18.42 3.97 7.92
N PRO A 429 -18.45 3.83 9.26
CA PRO A 429 -17.21 3.71 10.05
C PRO A 429 -16.35 2.54 9.55
N SER A 430 -15.03 2.71 9.55
CA SER A 430 -14.11 1.68 9.06
C SER A 430 -14.14 0.40 9.90
N CYS A 431 -14.47 0.51 11.19
CA CYS A 431 -14.54 -0.62 12.12
C CYS A 431 -15.41 -0.26 13.34
N GLU A 432 -15.76 -1.29 14.11
CA GLU A 432 -16.62 -1.17 15.31
C GLU A 432 -15.95 -0.33 16.41
N LEU A 433 -14.63 -0.34 16.52
CA LEU A 433 -13.87 0.47 17.48
C LEU A 433 -14.21 1.96 17.37
N TYR A 434 -14.25 2.49 16.13
CA TYR A 434 -14.61 3.90 15.92
C TYR A 434 -16.09 4.14 16.17
N GLN A 435 -16.95 3.20 15.76
CA GLN A 435 -18.38 3.26 16.02
C GLN A 435 -18.68 3.40 17.52
N GLN A 436 -18.03 2.59 18.36
CA GLN A 436 -18.27 2.58 19.80
C GLN A 436 -17.58 3.73 20.54
N TYR A 437 -16.37 4.12 20.11
CA TYR A 437 -15.62 5.19 20.77
C TYR A 437 -16.25 6.56 20.58
N PHE A 438 -16.59 6.92 19.33
CA PHE A 438 -17.15 8.23 19.01
C PHE A 438 -18.67 8.31 19.15
N SER A 439 -19.35 7.24 19.58
CA SER A 439 -20.80 7.28 19.92
C SER A 439 -21.07 7.79 21.33
N LYS A 440 -20.03 8.00 22.13
CA LYS A 440 -20.10 8.56 23.49
C LYS A 440 -20.07 10.10 23.45
#